data_c132a08371f4ecda8815cc4df74f950a
#
_entry.id   c132a08371f4ecda8815cc4df74f950a
#
_cell.length_a   1.000
_cell.length_b   1.000
_cell.length_c   1.000
_cell.angle_alpha   90.00
_cell.angle_beta   90.00
_cell.angle_gamma   90.00
#
_symmetry.space_group_name_H-M   'P 1'
#
loop_
_entity.id
_entity.type
_entity.pdbx_description
1 polymer ?
#
loop_
_entity_poly.entity_id
_entity_poly.type
_entity_poly.pdbx_seq_one_letter_code
_entity_poly.pdbx_strand_id
1 'polypeptide(L)'
;MNITREQLKLYAVTDRSWLGSETLYEQVEKALKGGVTLVQLREKTLDEAAFEKEGQELLELCHHYNVPLIINDNVELAKKIHADGVHIGQSDMEIKNARELLGADKIIGVTAKTIEQAKAAEAAGADYLGSGAVFGTSTKADAKPMELELFQENCESVTIPVVAIGGINADNVLLLKGRKMAGTAVVSGIFACEDIEKGTRELLEKVASII
;
A
#
# COMPACT_ATOMS: atom_id res chain seq x y z
N MET A 1 12.66 0.81 12.10
CA MET A 1 11.33 0.66 11.46
C MET A 1 10.67 2.02 11.45
N ASN A 2 10.39 2.53 10.28
CA ASN A 2 9.93 3.91 10.06
C ASN A 2 8.40 4.01 9.88
N ILE A 3 7.66 2.93 10.12
CA ILE A 3 6.20 2.88 10.01
C ILE A 3 5.58 2.10 11.19
N THR A 4 4.42 2.50 11.64
CA THR A 4 3.68 1.87 12.73
C THR A 4 2.59 0.93 12.20
N ARG A 5 2.11 -0.01 13.02
CA ARG A 5 0.96 -0.87 12.67
C ARG A 5 -0.31 -0.04 12.45
N GLU A 6 -0.51 1.04 13.20
CA GLU A 6 -1.65 1.95 13.02
C GLU A 6 -1.65 2.60 11.63
N GLN A 7 -0.49 3.02 11.14
CA GLN A 7 -0.36 3.57 9.79
C GLN A 7 -0.57 2.52 8.67
N LEU A 8 -0.41 1.24 8.96
CA LEU A 8 -0.63 0.15 8.00
C LEU A 8 -2.06 -0.42 8.01
N LYS A 9 -2.92 0.03 8.91
CA LYS A 9 -4.27 -0.53 9.14
C LYS A 9 -5.11 -0.57 7.87
N LEU A 10 -5.31 0.57 7.21
CA LEU A 10 -6.00 0.66 5.93
C LEU A 10 -5.19 1.49 4.94
N TYR A 11 -4.56 0.82 4.02
CA TYR A 11 -3.61 1.33 3.05
C TYR A 11 -4.25 1.44 1.67
N ALA A 12 -4.54 2.65 1.19
CA ALA A 12 -5.08 2.89 -0.13
C ALA A 12 -3.95 2.89 -1.18
N VAL A 13 -4.10 2.10 -2.24
CA VAL A 13 -3.22 2.12 -3.42
C VAL A 13 -3.99 2.67 -4.60
N THR A 14 -3.53 3.77 -5.18
CA THR A 14 -4.25 4.47 -6.25
C THR A 14 -4.27 3.70 -7.56
N ASP A 15 -5.33 3.88 -8.35
CA ASP A 15 -5.45 3.36 -9.72
C ASP A 15 -6.41 4.23 -10.52
N ARG A 16 -6.02 4.62 -11.75
CA ARG A 16 -6.82 5.51 -12.61
C ARG A 16 -8.05 4.85 -13.24
N SER A 17 -8.18 3.53 -13.15
CA SER A 17 -9.31 2.80 -13.75
C SER A 17 -10.66 3.20 -13.18
N TRP A 18 -10.69 3.85 -12.01
CA TRP A 18 -11.92 4.16 -11.27
C TRP A 18 -12.25 5.66 -11.21
N LEU A 19 -11.51 6.53 -11.92
CA LEU A 19 -11.67 7.98 -11.81
C LEU A 19 -13.06 8.48 -12.24
N GLY A 20 -13.66 7.88 -13.28
CA GLY A 20 -14.92 8.39 -13.81
C GLY A 20 -14.76 9.84 -14.26
N SER A 21 -15.53 10.75 -13.65
CA SER A 21 -15.45 12.21 -13.87
C SER A 21 -14.61 12.94 -12.82
N GLU A 22 -14.06 12.23 -11.83
CA GLU A 22 -13.29 12.81 -10.74
C GLU A 22 -11.79 12.82 -11.04
N THR A 23 -11.07 13.70 -10.38
CA THR A 23 -9.61 13.69 -10.35
C THR A 23 -9.10 12.67 -9.31
N LEU A 24 -7.84 12.24 -9.47
CA LEU A 24 -7.22 11.38 -8.46
C LEU A 24 -7.15 12.05 -7.09
N TYR A 25 -6.89 13.37 -7.08
CA TYR A 25 -6.88 14.19 -5.86
C TYR A 25 -8.22 14.11 -5.10
N GLU A 26 -9.34 14.31 -5.80
CA GLU A 26 -10.68 14.25 -5.19
C GLU A 26 -10.99 12.87 -4.62
N GLN A 27 -10.61 11.80 -5.31
CA GLN A 27 -10.84 10.43 -4.83
C GLN A 27 -9.96 10.09 -3.62
N VAL A 28 -8.68 10.50 -3.63
CA VAL A 28 -7.78 10.32 -2.49
C VAL A 28 -8.27 11.13 -1.28
N GLU A 29 -8.77 12.35 -1.48
CA GLU A 29 -9.34 13.14 -0.39
C GLU A 29 -10.55 12.46 0.25
N LYS A 30 -11.46 11.88 -0.54
CA LYS A 30 -12.59 11.09 -0.04
C LYS A 30 -12.13 9.87 0.75
N ALA A 31 -11.11 9.16 0.26
CA ALA A 31 -10.53 8.01 0.98
C ALA A 31 -9.90 8.42 2.32
N LEU A 32 -9.19 9.57 2.36
CA LEU A 32 -8.64 10.15 3.59
C LEU A 32 -9.73 10.53 4.59
N LYS A 33 -10.82 11.17 4.14
CA LYS A 33 -12.01 11.45 4.96
C LYS A 33 -12.68 10.18 5.49
N GLY A 34 -12.62 9.09 4.73
CA GLY A 34 -13.08 7.76 5.12
C GLY A 34 -12.18 7.06 6.13
N GLY A 35 -10.97 7.57 6.39
CA GLY A 35 -10.07 7.08 7.44
C GLY A 35 -8.93 6.20 6.95
N VAL A 36 -8.53 6.31 5.68
CA VAL A 36 -7.28 5.69 5.19
C VAL A 36 -6.10 6.14 6.04
N THR A 37 -5.21 5.22 6.37
CA THR A 37 -4.07 5.44 7.27
C THR A 37 -2.71 5.48 6.57
N LEU A 38 -2.67 5.09 5.29
CA LEU A 38 -1.51 5.16 4.40
C LEU A 38 -2.00 5.28 2.95
N VAL A 39 -1.34 6.10 2.14
CA VAL A 39 -1.64 6.22 0.71
C VAL A 39 -0.41 5.84 -0.11
N GLN A 40 -0.61 5.05 -1.17
CA GLN A 40 0.42 4.79 -2.19
C GLN A 40 -0.03 5.39 -3.52
N LEU A 41 0.75 6.30 -4.04
CA LEU A 41 0.59 6.78 -5.40
C LEU A 41 1.22 5.77 -6.37
N ARG A 42 0.35 5.04 -7.08
CA ARG A 42 0.73 4.11 -8.14
C ARG A 42 0.31 4.70 -9.48
N GLU A 43 1.31 5.02 -10.31
CA GLU A 43 1.13 5.61 -11.62
C GLU A 43 1.89 4.80 -12.68
N LYS A 44 1.28 4.58 -13.84
CA LYS A 44 1.85 3.78 -14.93
C LYS A 44 1.81 4.48 -16.30
N THR A 45 1.15 5.62 -16.40
CA THR A 45 0.82 6.23 -17.69
C THR A 45 1.24 7.68 -17.82
N LEU A 46 1.49 8.39 -16.73
CA LEU A 46 1.95 9.77 -16.75
C LEU A 46 3.42 9.89 -17.18
N ASP A 47 3.75 10.97 -17.83
CA ASP A 47 5.13 11.38 -17.99
C ASP A 47 5.74 11.83 -16.64
N GLU A 48 7.06 11.98 -16.60
CA GLU A 48 7.79 12.29 -15.36
C GLU A 48 7.33 13.61 -14.72
N ALA A 49 7.10 14.66 -15.51
CA ALA A 49 6.72 15.98 -15.00
C ALA A 49 5.30 15.96 -14.41
N ALA A 50 4.37 15.29 -15.08
CA ALA A 50 3.01 15.13 -14.60
C ALA A 50 2.96 14.25 -13.34
N PHE A 51 3.75 13.17 -13.29
CA PHE A 51 3.85 12.30 -12.11
C PHE A 51 4.45 13.04 -10.92
N GLU A 52 5.49 13.86 -11.12
CA GLU A 52 6.07 14.71 -10.08
C GLU A 52 5.05 15.69 -9.51
N LYS A 53 4.35 16.41 -10.39
CA LYS A 53 3.33 17.37 -9.97
C LYS A 53 2.22 16.71 -9.16
N GLU A 54 1.66 15.61 -9.65
CA GLU A 54 0.61 14.86 -8.94
C GLU A 54 1.12 14.30 -7.61
N GLY A 55 2.37 13.82 -7.57
CA GLY A 55 3.00 13.35 -6.35
C GLY A 55 3.13 14.44 -5.28
N GLN A 56 3.51 15.67 -5.67
CA GLN A 56 3.58 16.81 -4.77
C GLN A 56 2.21 17.22 -4.24
N GLU A 57 1.20 17.33 -5.13
CA GLU A 57 -0.17 17.68 -4.74
C GLU A 57 -0.77 16.65 -3.76
N LEU A 58 -0.54 15.36 -4.01
CA LEU A 58 -1.02 14.30 -3.11
C LEU A 58 -0.22 14.22 -1.81
N LEU A 59 1.07 14.57 -1.82
CA LEU A 59 1.88 14.63 -0.60
C LEU A 59 1.35 15.71 0.34
N GLU A 60 1.08 16.90 -0.17
CA GLU A 60 0.50 18.01 0.61
C GLU A 60 -0.88 17.62 1.16
N LEU A 61 -1.72 17.00 0.32
CA LEU A 61 -3.03 16.52 0.74
C LEU A 61 -2.93 15.48 1.87
N CYS A 62 -2.10 14.45 1.70
CA CYS A 62 -1.92 13.39 2.71
C CYS A 62 -1.40 13.96 4.02
N HIS A 63 -0.42 14.87 3.97
CA HIS A 63 0.13 15.53 5.17
C HIS A 63 -0.91 16.41 5.87
N HIS A 64 -1.84 17.05 5.15
CA HIS A 64 -2.96 17.79 5.75
C HIS A 64 -3.83 16.88 6.65
N TYR A 65 -3.97 15.60 6.28
CA TYR A 65 -4.68 14.59 7.07
C TYR A 65 -3.78 13.80 8.04
N ASN A 66 -2.49 14.15 8.16
CA ASN A 66 -1.47 13.42 8.93
C ASN A 66 -1.30 11.95 8.49
N VAL A 67 -1.46 11.67 7.20
CA VAL A 67 -1.30 10.36 6.58
C VAL A 67 -0.04 10.37 5.71
N PRO A 68 0.85 9.36 5.82
CA PRO A 68 2.03 9.29 4.94
C PRO A 68 1.67 8.97 3.49
N LEU A 69 2.49 9.49 2.55
CA LEU A 69 2.44 9.14 1.13
C LEU A 69 3.64 8.27 0.73
N ILE A 70 3.35 7.13 0.11
CA ILE A 70 4.33 6.20 -0.46
C ILE A 70 4.28 6.28 -1.99
N ILE A 71 5.43 6.32 -2.65
CA ILE A 71 5.53 6.24 -4.11
C ILE A 71 5.75 4.78 -4.52
N ASN A 72 4.99 4.31 -5.52
CA ASN A 72 5.17 2.97 -6.06
C ASN A 72 6.35 2.91 -7.03
N ASP A 73 7.29 1.98 -6.83
CA ASP A 73 8.45 1.62 -7.66
C ASP A 73 9.49 2.73 -7.87
N ASN A 74 9.10 3.99 -8.01
CA ASN A 74 9.97 5.10 -8.42
C ASN A 74 10.67 5.76 -7.22
N VAL A 75 11.84 5.23 -6.85
CA VAL A 75 12.67 5.70 -5.73
C VAL A 75 13.21 7.11 -5.97
N GLU A 76 13.58 7.44 -7.23
CA GLU A 76 14.10 8.76 -7.59
C GLU A 76 13.03 9.84 -7.42
N LEU A 77 11.79 9.56 -7.84
CA LEU A 77 10.68 10.48 -7.63
C LEU A 77 10.38 10.64 -6.14
N ALA A 78 10.34 9.54 -5.38
CA ALA A 78 10.12 9.60 -3.93
C ALA A 78 11.14 10.52 -3.23
N LYS A 79 12.43 10.44 -3.64
CA LYS A 79 13.47 11.34 -3.17
C LYS A 79 13.23 12.78 -3.60
N LYS A 80 12.93 13.00 -4.89
CA LYS A 80 12.78 14.33 -5.50
C LYS A 80 11.68 15.16 -4.85
N ILE A 81 10.53 14.54 -4.58
CA ILE A 81 9.37 15.19 -3.94
C ILE A 81 9.39 15.11 -2.41
N HIS A 82 10.42 14.48 -1.82
CA HIS A 82 10.52 14.23 -0.38
C HIS A 82 9.36 13.41 0.21
N ALA A 83 8.78 12.47 -0.58
CA ALA A 83 7.73 11.57 -0.11
C ALA A 83 8.15 10.83 1.18
N ASP A 84 7.18 10.31 1.93
CA ASP A 84 7.46 9.62 3.20
C ASP A 84 8.15 8.27 2.98
N GLY A 85 8.04 7.69 1.78
CA GLY A 85 8.73 6.47 1.43
C GLY A 85 8.40 5.94 0.04
N VAL A 86 8.78 4.68 -0.17
CA VAL A 86 8.61 3.95 -1.42
C VAL A 86 8.09 2.54 -1.14
N HIS A 87 7.32 1.98 -2.08
CA HIS A 87 7.01 0.55 -2.11
C HIS A 87 7.57 -0.06 -3.39
N ILE A 88 8.43 -1.06 -3.25
CA ILE A 88 9.14 -1.71 -4.37
C ILE A 88 8.79 -3.19 -4.48
N GLY A 89 8.77 -3.70 -5.70
CA GLY A 89 8.60 -5.12 -6.02
C GLY A 89 9.94 -5.84 -6.15
N GLN A 90 9.89 -7.14 -6.45
CA GLN A 90 11.08 -8.01 -6.55
C GLN A 90 11.98 -7.71 -7.75
N SER A 91 11.47 -7.03 -8.78
CA SER A 91 12.20 -6.66 -10.01
C SER A 91 12.65 -5.20 -10.03
N ASP A 92 12.32 -4.44 -8.99
CA ASP A 92 12.62 -3.01 -8.91
C ASP A 92 14.01 -2.76 -8.29
N MET A 93 14.29 -1.54 -7.84
CA MET A 93 15.55 -1.21 -7.19
C MET A 93 15.76 -2.07 -5.94
N GLU A 94 17.00 -2.55 -5.74
CA GLU A 94 17.34 -3.28 -4.52
C GLU A 94 17.13 -2.42 -3.26
N ILE A 95 16.66 -3.04 -2.17
CA ILE A 95 16.31 -2.35 -0.91
C ILE A 95 17.48 -1.53 -0.37
N LYS A 96 18.72 -2.07 -0.45
CA LYS A 96 19.92 -1.37 0.02
C LYS A 96 20.17 -0.07 -0.77
N ASN A 97 20.05 -0.13 -2.09
CA ASN A 97 20.23 1.03 -2.95
C ASN A 97 19.12 2.08 -2.71
N ALA A 98 17.87 1.63 -2.54
CA ALA A 98 16.76 2.50 -2.18
C ALA A 98 17.01 3.18 -0.82
N ARG A 99 17.50 2.45 0.18
CA ARG A 99 17.84 2.99 1.50
C ARG A 99 18.99 4.01 1.43
N GLU A 100 20.04 3.74 0.66
CA GLU A 100 21.15 4.68 0.44
C GLU A 100 20.67 5.97 -0.23
N LEU A 101 19.76 5.85 -1.19
CA LEU A 101 19.22 6.99 -1.93
C LEU A 101 18.26 7.85 -1.12
N LEU A 102 17.37 7.24 -0.35
CA LEU A 102 16.31 7.91 0.41
C LEU A 102 16.76 8.37 1.80
N GLY A 103 17.74 7.68 2.40
CA GLY A 103 18.18 7.92 3.78
C GLY A 103 17.48 7.01 4.80
N ALA A 104 17.93 7.10 6.05
CA ALA A 104 17.54 6.20 7.13
C ALA A 104 16.08 6.36 7.59
N ASP A 105 15.52 7.57 7.44
CA ASP A 105 14.23 7.94 8.02
C ASP A 105 13.03 7.67 7.10
N LYS A 106 13.27 7.31 5.83
CA LYS A 106 12.20 7.05 4.88
C LYS A 106 11.69 5.61 4.95
N ILE A 107 10.40 5.45 4.71
CA ILE A 107 9.72 4.15 4.73
C ILE A 107 10.07 3.36 3.45
N ILE A 108 10.46 2.10 3.59
CA ILE A 108 10.62 1.18 2.46
C ILE A 108 9.73 -0.03 2.67
N GLY A 109 8.66 -0.10 1.88
CA GLY A 109 7.79 -1.27 1.76
C GLY A 109 8.25 -2.18 0.64
N VAL A 110 8.05 -3.49 0.79
CA VAL A 110 8.48 -4.48 -0.20
C VAL A 110 7.39 -5.52 -0.43
N THR A 111 7.15 -5.85 -1.70
CA THR A 111 6.29 -6.99 -2.05
C THR A 111 7.02 -8.32 -1.79
N ALA A 112 6.42 -9.22 -0.99
CA ALA A 112 6.91 -10.57 -0.77
C ALA A 112 5.80 -11.61 -0.95
N LYS A 113 6.04 -12.61 -1.81
CA LYS A 113 5.07 -13.66 -2.15
C LYS A 113 5.45 -15.02 -1.57
N THR A 114 6.66 -15.17 -1.05
CA THR A 114 7.16 -16.40 -0.40
C THR A 114 7.87 -16.07 0.91
N ILE A 115 8.03 -17.07 1.76
CA ILE A 115 8.73 -16.95 3.04
C ILE A 115 10.19 -16.51 2.82
N GLU A 116 10.85 -17.02 1.78
CA GLU A 116 12.22 -16.66 1.44
C GLU A 116 12.31 -15.19 1.07
N GLN A 117 11.38 -14.68 0.25
CA GLN A 117 11.31 -13.27 -0.12
C GLN A 117 11.03 -12.39 1.11
N ALA A 118 10.13 -12.82 2.00
CA ALA A 118 9.81 -12.09 3.22
C ALA A 118 11.04 -11.93 4.12
N LYS A 119 11.75 -13.03 4.40
CA LYS A 119 12.96 -13.02 5.21
C LYS A 119 14.12 -12.25 4.57
N ALA A 120 14.28 -12.36 3.26
CA ALA A 120 15.30 -11.61 2.53
C ALA A 120 15.03 -10.10 2.57
N ALA A 121 13.78 -9.68 2.41
CA ALA A 121 13.40 -8.26 2.48
C ALA A 121 13.60 -7.68 3.88
N GLU A 122 13.21 -8.41 4.94
CA GLU A 122 13.49 -8.03 6.33
C GLU A 122 14.98 -7.88 6.59
N ALA A 123 15.78 -8.87 6.20
CA ALA A 123 17.24 -8.84 6.36
C ALA A 123 17.90 -7.70 5.57
N ALA A 124 17.32 -7.27 4.45
CA ALA A 124 17.80 -6.15 3.65
C ALA A 124 17.35 -4.77 4.19
N GLY A 125 16.49 -4.72 5.22
CA GLY A 125 16.08 -3.49 5.89
C GLY A 125 14.76 -2.89 5.39
N ALA A 126 13.83 -3.72 4.89
CA ALA A 126 12.45 -3.31 4.64
C ALA A 126 11.76 -2.93 5.96
N ASP A 127 10.88 -1.92 5.93
CA ASP A 127 10.09 -1.48 7.08
C ASP A 127 8.76 -2.24 7.21
N TYR A 128 8.19 -2.68 6.11
CA TYR A 128 6.99 -3.51 6.06
C TYR A 128 6.92 -4.33 4.77
N LEU A 129 6.08 -5.35 4.75
CA LEU A 129 5.83 -6.17 3.57
C LEU A 129 4.38 -6.05 3.09
N GLY A 130 4.20 -6.09 1.76
CA GLY A 130 2.92 -6.37 1.11
C GLY A 130 2.90 -7.81 0.61
N SER A 131 1.95 -8.63 1.05
CA SER A 131 1.86 -10.04 0.68
C SER A 131 0.49 -10.38 0.08
N GLY A 132 0.47 -11.07 -1.05
CA GLY A 132 -0.75 -11.40 -1.81
C GLY A 132 -0.42 -11.87 -3.24
N ALA A 133 -1.46 -12.03 -4.09
CA ALA A 133 -2.84 -11.55 -3.97
C ALA A 133 -3.72 -12.54 -3.18
N VAL A 134 -4.25 -12.14 -2.02
CA VAL A 134 -5.00 -13.04 -1.12
C VAL A 134 -6.38 -13.47 -1.65
N PHE A 135 -7.02 -12.66 -2.50
CA PHE A 135 -8.31 -12.96 -3.13
C PHE A 135 -8.27 -12.82 -4.67
N GLY A 136 -7.05 -12.86 -5.26
CA GLY A 136 -6.89 -12.52 -6.67
C GLY A 136 -7.03 -11.01 -6.93
N THR A 137 -6.76 -10.56 -8.14
CA THR A 137 -6.89 -9.15 -8.50
C THR A 137 -6.93 -8.98 -10.01
N SER A 138 -7.70 -8.02 -10.50
CA SER A 138 -7.68 -7.55 -11.89
C SER A 138 -6.74 -6.36 -12.11
N THR A 139 -6.27 -5.70 -11.04
CA THR A 139 -5.43 -4.50 -11.10
C THR A 139 -4.00 -4.79 -11.59
N LYS A 140 -3.50 -6.01 -11.33
CA LYS A 140 -2.18 -6.47 -11.76
C LYS A 140 -2.33 -7.81 -12.47
N ALA A 141 -2.19 -7.82 -13.80
CA ALA A 141 -2.52 -8.95 -14.65
C ALA A 141 -1.71 -10.24 -14.37
N ASP A 142 -0.50 -10.11 -13.81
CA ASP A 142 0.41 -11.20 -13.45
C ASP A 142 0.29 -11.67 -11.99
N ALA A 143 -0.64 -11.11 -11.23
CA ALA A 143 -0.83 -11.47 -9.83
C ALA A 143 -1.61 -12.80 -9.72
N LYS A 144 -0.89 -13.87 -9.39
CA LYS A 144 -1.50 -15.17 -9.07
C LYS A 144 -2.13 -15.11 -7.66
N PRO A 145 -3.29 -15.75 -7.46
CA PRO A 145 -3.85 -15.92 -6.12
C PRO A 145 -2.87 -16.60 -5.19
N MET A 146 -2.85 -16.16 -3.93
CA MET A 146 -2.06 -16.73 -2.85
C MET A 146 -3.01 -17.43 -1.87
N GLU A 147 -2.68 -18.66 -1.49
CA GLU A 147 -3.41 -19.37 -0.44
C GLU A 147 -3.29 -18.61 0.89
N LEU A 148 -4.38 -18.57 1.66
CA LEU A 148 -4.42 -17.84 2.94
C LEU A 148 -3.47 -18.44 3.98
N GLU A 149 -3.20 -19.71 3.91
CA GLU A 149 -2.21 -20.43 4.75
C GLU A 149 -0.81 -19.92 4.48
N LEU A 150 -0.40 -19.78 3.21
CA LEU A 150 0.89 -19.22 2.82
C LEU A 150 1.01 -17.75 3.23
N PHE A 151 -0.09 -16.98 3.11
CA PHE A 151 -0.12 -15.61 3.60
C PHE A 151 0.13 -15.55 5.11
N GLN A 152 -0.51 -16.42 5.88
CA GLN A 152 -0.28 -16.51 7.33
C GLN A 152 1.17 -16.89 7.66
N GLU A 153 1.73 -17.88 6.96
CA GLU A 153 3.14 -18.29 7.13
C GLU A 153 4.10 -17.13 6.83
N ASN A 154 3.82 -16.33 5.78
CA ASN A 154 4.58 -15.10 5.51
C ASN A 154 4.52 -14.13 6.69
N CYS A 155 3.33 -13.88 7.27
CA CYS A 155 3.18 -13.01 8.43
C CYS A 155 3.94 -13.52 9.66
N GLU A 156 4.02 -14.84 9.84
CA GLU A 156 4.69 -15.47 10.99
C GLU A 156 6.20 -15.62 10.80
N SER A 157 6.69 -15.52 9.57
CA SER A 157 8.09 -15.76 9.23
C SER A 157 9.03 -14.58 9.51
N VAL A 158 8.46 -13.37 9.75
CA VAL A 158 9.19 -12.12 9.94
C VAL A 158 8.69 -11.36 11.16
N THR A 159 9.47 -10.39 11.63
CA THR A 159 9.13 -9.51 12.76
C THR A 159 8.57 -8.17 12.31
N ILE A 160 8.90 -7.74 11.09
CA ILE A 160 8.33 -6.53 10.50
C ILE A 160 6.86 -6.74 10.11
N PRO A 161 6.03 -5.68 10.13
CA PRO A 161 4.61 -5.80 9.84
C PRO A 161 4.35 -6.23 8.38
N VAL A 162 3.34 -7.08 8.18
CA VAL A 162 2.88 -7.54 6.86
C VAL A 162 1.44 -7.07 6.64
N VAL A 163 1.17 -6.47 5.48
CA VAL A 163 -0.18 -6.13 5.03
C VAL A 163 -0.66 -7.11 3.96
N ALA A 164 -1.93 -7.49 4.03
CA ALA A 164 -2.58 -8.28 2.98
C ALA A 164 -2.89 -7.39 1.79
N ILE A 165 -2.70 -7.89 0.56
CA ILE A 165 -3.05 -7.19 -0.68
C ILE A 165 -3.68 -8.13 -1.70
N GLY A 166 -4.52 -7.59 -2.56
CA GLY A 166 -5.11 -8.25 -3.74
C GLY A 166 -6.54 -8.70 -3.53
N GLY A 167 -7.47 -8.07 -4.24
CA GLY A 167 -8.90 -8.39 -4.28
C GLY A 167 -9.67 -8.14 -2.99
N ILE A 168 -9.09 -7.42 -2.03
CA ILE A 168 -9.71 -7.14 -0.72
C ILE A 168 -10.80 -6.09 -0.87
N ASN A 169 -11.95 -6.35 -0.23
CA ASN A 169 -13.09 -5.45 -0.13
C ASN A 169 -13.90 -5.73 1.15
N ALA A 170 -14.98 -4.98 1.36
CA ALA A 170 -15.83 -5.11 2.56
C ALA A 170 -16.51 -6.49 2.72
N ASP A 171 -16.69 -7.25 1.63
CA ASP A 171 -17.39 -8.54 1.68
C ASP A 171 -16.46 -9.68 2.10
N ASN A 172 -15.16 -9.58 1.81
CA ASN A 172 -14.21 -10.67 2.02
C ASN A 172 -13.14 -10.42 3.10
N VAL A 173 -12.93 -9.17 3.53
CA VAL A 173 -11.84 -8.83 4.46
C VAL A 173 -11.91 -9.58 5.79
N LEU A 174 -13.11 -9.92 6.28
CA LEU A 174 -13.28 -10.67 7.52
C LEU A 174 -12.73 -12.11 7.47
N LEU A 175 -12.51 -12.67 6.27
CA LEU A 175 -11.85 -13.98 6.08
C LEU A 175 -10.36 -13.96 6.46
N LEU A 176 -9.77 -12.77 6.61
CA LEU A 176 -8.39 -12.58 7.04
C LEU A 176 -8.20 -12.57 8.57
N LYS A 177 -9.29 -12.74 9.34
CA LYS A 177 -9.25 -12.74 10.80
C LYS A 177 -8.27 -13.81 11.33
N GLY A 178 -7.41 -13.41 12.27
CA GLY A 178 -6.46 -14.31 12.93
C GLY A 178 -5.16 -14.58 12.14
N ARG A 179 -4.97 -13.98 10.97
CA ARG A 179 -3.77 -14.19 10.11
C ARG A 179 -2.53 -13.38 10.53
N LYS A 180 -2.56 -12.70 11.71
CA LYS A 180 -1.43 -11.94 12.28
C LYS A 180 -0.92 -10.78 11.40
N MET A 181 -1.72 -10.33 10.44
CA MET A 181 -1.39 -9.18 9.60
C MET A 181 -1.41 -7.86 10.39
N ALA A 182 -0.77 -6.82 9.85
CA ALA A 182 -0.80 -5.47 10.41
C ALA A 182 -1.94 -4.62 9.83
N GLY A 183 -2.51 -5.01 8.69
CA GLY A 183 -3.56 -4.30 8.00
C GLY A 183 -3.73 -4.79 6.56
N THR A 184 -4.38 -3.97 5.73
CA THR A 184 -4.73 -4.31 4.35
C THR A 184 -4.37 -3.20 3.39
N ALA A 185 -3.78 -3.54 2.23
CA ALA A 185 -3.57 -2.64 1.10
C ALA A 185 -4.66 -2.89 0.04
N VAL A 186 -5.40 -1.86 -0.33
CA VAL A 186 -6.64 -1.96 -1.09
C VAL A 186 -6.65 -0.97 -2.25
N VAL A 187 -7.09 -1.43 -3.42
CA VAL A 187 -7.32 -0.61 -4.63
C VAL A 187 -8.82 -0.49 -4.87
N SER A 188 -9.40 -1.43 -5.60
CA SER A 188 -10.82 -1.40 -6.01
C SER A 188 -11.81 -1.42 -4.85
N GLY A 189 -11.48 -2.10 -3.74
CA GLY A 189 -12.33 -2.09 -2.53
C GLY A 189 -12.52 -0.71 -1.88
N ILE A 190 -11.72 0.29 -2.30
CA ILE A 190 -11.86 1.70 -1.95
C ILE A 190 -12.36 2.49 -3.17
N PHE A 191 -11.60 2.51 -4.26
CA PHE A 191 -11.82 3.44 -5.37
C PHE A 191 -12.94 3.03 -6.34
N ALA A 192 -13.40 1.78 -6.31
CA ALA A 192 -14.57 1.34 -7.08
C ALA A 192 -15.91 1.51 -6.33
N CYS A 193 -15.89 2.02 -5.09
CA CYS A 193 -17.11 2.30 -4.35
C CYS A 193 -17.87 3.48 -4.96
N GLU A 194 -19.18 3.41 -5.00
CA GLU A 194 -20.04 4.53 -5.42
C GLU A 194 -19.86 5.75 -4.51
N ASP A 195 -19.72 5.52 -3.21
CA ASP A 195 -19.34 6.51 -2.19
C ASP A 195 -18.03 6.06 -1.54
N ILE A 196 -16.91 6.65 -2.01
CA ILE A 196 -15.56 6.31 -1.56
C ILE A 196 -15.39 6.55 -0.05
N GLU A 197 -15.87 7.69 0.48
CA GLU A 197 -15.72 8.02 1.90
C GLU A 197 -16.45 7.00 2.78
N LYS A 198 -17.70 6.71 2.47
CA LYS A 198 -18.52 5.76 3.22
C LYS A 198 -17.95 4.34 3.11
N GLY A 199 -17.65 3.87 1.90
CA GLY A 199 -17.10 2.53 1.67
C GLY A 199 -15.74 2.33 2.36
N THR A 200 -14.90 3.36 2.37
CA THR A 200 -13.62 3.35 3.08
C THR A 200 -13.81 3.23 4.59
N ARG A 201 -14.77 3.98 5.17
CA ARG A 201 -15.08 3.92 6.60
C ARG A 201 -15.60 2.55 7.03
N GLU A 202 -16.51 1.98 6.27
CA GLU A 202 -17.03 0.63 6.51
C GLU A 202 -15.92 -0.42 6.43
N LEU A 203 -15.03 -0.31 5.46
CA LEU A 203 -13.90 -1.22 5.32
C LEU A 203 -12.91 -1.08 6.50
N LEU A 204 -12.60 0.16 6.92
CA LEU A 204 -11.73 0.42 8.07
C LEU A 204 -12.28 -0.21 9.36
N GLU A 205 -13.58 -0.08 9.63
CA GLU A 205 -14.23 -0.68 10.79
C GLU A 205 -14.07 -2.21 10.79
N LYS A 206 -14.27 -2.86 9.63
CA LYS A 206 -14.08 -4.30 9.48
C LYS A 206 -12.62 -4.71 9.68
N VAL A 207 -11.66 -4.00 9.06
CA VAL A 207 -10.23 -4.24 9.25
C VAL A 207 -9.86 -4.12 10.71
N ALA A 208 -10.27 -3.04 11.39
CA ALA A 208 -9.97 -2.81 12.80
C ALA A 208 -10.53 -3.92 13.73
N SER A 209 -11.57 -4.63 13.30
CA SER A 209 -12.17 -5.72 14.09
C SER A 209 -11.40 -7.05 14.02
N ILE A 210 -10.42 -7.17 13.13
CA ILE A 210 -9.73 -8.44 12.83
C ILE A 210 -8.21 -8.40 13.01
N ILE A 211 -7.60 -7.21 13.28
CA ILE A 211 -6.16 -7.02 13.51
C ILE A 211 -5.84 -6.79 14.99
#